data_42840897b50c044a5871975f51a06a73
#
_entry.id   42840897b50c044a5871975f51a06a73
#
_cell.length_a   1.000
_cell.length_b   1.000
_cell.length_c   1.000
_cell.angle_alpha   90.00
_cell.angle_beta   90.00
_cell.angle_gamma   90.00
#
_symmetry.space_group_name_H-M   'P 1'
#
loop_
_entity.id
_entity.type
_entity.pdbx_description
1 polymer ?
#
loop_
_entity_poly.entity_id
_entity_poly.type
_entity_poly.pdbx_seq_one_letter_code
_entity_poly.pdbx_strand_id
1 'polypeptide(L)'
;KKGQGIISLQAVAEIVSVKDREEIIVTEIPYQVNKAKLIESIADLVRDKKLEGISDIRDESSREGMRIVIIIKRGENASVVLNRLYKYTQMQVSFGIRMLALDNRNQPRTFDIKSMLEAFIEHRKDVVTKRCIFELKKAEARAHLLEGLKKALDMIDAVVATIRESKEVQIAKSNLMERFDFSEKQAQAILEMRLQRLTGLESQKIIDELAEIAKTIEWLKDVLSDVRKIYDIIVGELEEIKAKFSNPRRTKISGDSTDIEDEDLIAHETMVVVMTDTGYIKRIPLDEYRIQKRGGKGLKGAETREEDFVTEIFVADTHTMLLFFTNKGKLFWVKVHRLPLGNRTSKGKAIANVLSLSNEEKVRAILQVDKFDENRFVVMLTEKGIIKKTG
;
A
#
# COMPACT_ATOMS: atom_id res chain seq x y z
N LYS A 1 -8.47 -11.03 -2.06
CA LYS A 1 -9.42 -12.17 -2.22
C LYS A 1 -9.01 -13.39 -1.37
N LYS A 2 -7.70 -13.64 -1.15
CA LYS A 2 -7.21 -14.81 -0.40
C LYS A 2 -6.79 -14.48 1.05
N GLY A 3 -6.87 -13.21 1.46
CA GLY A 3 -6.42 -12.76 2.78
C GLY A 3 -4.89 -12.82 3.00
N GLN A 4 -4.13 -13.12 1.96
CA GLN A 4 -2.68 -13.15 1.96
C GLN A 4 -2.13 -12.77 0.60
N GLY A 5 -0.97 -12.13 0.57
CA GLY A 5 -0.28 -11.71 -0.64
C GLY A 5 0.95 -10.88 -0.32
N ILE A 6 1.72 -10.57 -1.35
CA ILE A 6 2.88 -9.69 -1.25
C ILE A 6 2.59 -8.49 -2.16
N ILE A 7 2.82 -7.30 -1.64
CA ILE A 7 2.78 -6.05 -2.39
C ILE A 7 4.14 -5.37 -2.31
N SER A 8 4.46 -4.58 -3.30
CA SER A 8 5.64 -3.72 -3.30
C SER A 8 5.26 -2.32 -2.83
N LEU A 9 5.99 -1.79 -1.86
CA LEU A 9 5.86 -0.43 -1.36
C LEU A 9 7.07 0.37 -1.82
N GLN A 10 6.84 1.49 -2.49
CA GLN A 10 7.89 2.38 -2.97
C GLN A 10 7.87 3.70 -2.20
N ALA A 11 9.05 4.30 -2.04
CA ALA A 11 9.21 5.68 -1.60
C ALA A 11 8.58 6.64 -2.62
N VAL A 12 8.10 7.80 -2.14
CA VAL A 12 7.70 8.90 -3.01
C VAL A 12 8.95 9.72 -3.32
N ALA A 13 9.35 9.73 -4.58
CA ALA A 13 10.51 10.45 -5.06
C ALA A 13 10.17 11.24 -6.33
N GLU A 14 10.70 12.44 -6.42
CA GLU A 14 10.55 13.34 -7.57
C GLU A 14 11.92 13.73 -8.10
N ILE A 15 12.06 13.82 -9.43
CA ILE A 15 13.27 14.30 -10.06
C ILE A 15 13.08 15.78 -10.38
N VAL A 16 13.96 16.62 -9.86
CA VAL A 16 13.93 18.07 -10.03
C VAL A 16 15.24 18.53 -10.67
N SER A 17 15.14 19.33 -11.73
CA SER A 17 16.32 19.95 -12.34
C SER A 17 16.64 21.26 -11.62
N VAL A 18 17.84 21.34 -11.03
CA VAL A 18 18.35 22.52 -10.34
C VAL A 18 19.61 23.04 -11.03
N LYS A 19 19.47 24.14 -11.75
CA LYS A 19 20.55 24.69 -12.61
C LYS A 19 21.03 23.67 -13.64
N ASP A 20 22.29 23.20 -13.56
CA ASP A 20 22.91 22.24 -14.47
C ASP A 20 22.96 20.80 -13.91
N ARG A 21 22.17 20.48 -12.90
CA ARG A 21 22.17 19.16 -12.25
C ARG A 21 20.74 18.69 -11.99
N GLU A 22 20.57 17.39 -11.91
CA GLU A 22 19.33 16.76 -11.46
C GLU A 22 19.48 16.34 -9.99
N GLU A 23 18.39 16.47 -9.26
CA GLU A 23 18.27 16.04 -7.88
C GLU A 23 17.06 15.12 -7.73
N ILE A 24 17.21 14.04 -6.97
CA ILE A 24 16.10 13.18 -6.57
C ILE A 24 15.70 13.57 -5.16
N ILE A 25 14.46 14.05 -5.01
CA ILE A 25 13.91 14.49 -3.73
C ILE A 25 12.96 13.42 -3.24
N VAL A 26 13.27 12.79 -2.10
CA VAL A 26 12.44 11.78 -1.46
C VAL A 26 11.66 12.43 -0.33
N THR A 27 10.34 12.42 -0.44
CA THR A 27 9.42 13.04 0.54
C THR A 27 8.74 12.02 1.46
N GLU A 28 8.60 10.78 1.02
CA GLU A 28 8.07 9.69 1.83
C GLU A 28 8.85 8.40 1.60
N ILE A 29 9.05 7.62 2.67
CA ILE A 29 9.71 6.31 2.62
C ILE A 29 8.71 5.20 2.95
N PRO A 30 8.96 3.94 2.54
CA PRO A 30 8.07 2.83 2.83
C PRO A 30 7.87 2.63 4.33
N TYR A 31 6.71 2.09 4.69
CA TYR A 31 6.38 1.75 6.08
C TYR A 31 7.44 0.86 6.74
N GLN A 32 7.79 1.16 7.99
CA GLN A 32 8.83 0.50 8.80
C GLN A 32 10.28 0.69 8.31
N VAL A 33 10.54 1.48 7.30
CA VAL A 33 11.92 1.83 6.89
C VAL A 33 12.46 2.95 7.79
N ASN A 34 13.65 2.76 8.30
CA ASN A 34 14.36 3.77 9.08
C ASN A 34 15.12 4.72 8.15
N LYS A 35 14.81 6.02 8.21
CA LYS A 35 15.42 7.06 7.36
C LYS A 35 16.94 7.09 7.46
N ALA A 36 17.49 7.11 8.66
CA ALA A 36 18.94 7.21 8.87
C ALA A 36 19.68 5.99 8.28
N LYS A 37 19.16 4.77 8.54
CA LYS A 37 19.72 3.54 7.95
C LYS A 37 19.59 3.49 6.43
N LEU A 38 18.51 4.05 5.88
CA LEU A 38 18.36 4.14 4.43
C LEU A 38 19.45 5.02 3.82
N ILE A 39 19.67 6.21 4.37
CA ILE A 39 20.72 7.15 3.92
C ILE A 39 22.11 6.51 4.04
N GLU A 40 22.41 5.88 5.16
CA GLU A 40 23.65 5.16 5.40
C GLU A 40 23.87 4.05 4.37
N SER A 41 22.86 3.22 4.12
CA SER A 41 22.95 2.14 3.14
C SER A 41 23.17 2.64 1.71
N ILE A 42 22.56 3.77 1.34
CA ILE A 42 22.79 4.39 0.04
C ILE A 42 24.26 4.88 -0.06
N ALA A 43 24.76 5.56 0.99
CA ALA A 43 26.13 6.03 1.03
C ALA A 43 27.16 4.88 0.95
N ASP A 44 26.89 3.77 1.61
CA ASP A 44 27.72 2.56 1.54
C ASP A 44 27.76 1.97 0.13
N LEU A 45 26.60 1.85 -0.54
CA LEU A 45 26.53 1.36 -1.91
C LEU A 45 27.27 2.27 -2.90
N VAL A 46 27.24 3.59 -2.67
CA VAL A 46 28.02 4.56 -3.47
C VAL A 46 29.52 4.39 -3.25
N ARG A 47 29.95 4.23 -1.99
CA ARG A 47 31.35 3.99 -1.62
C ARG A 47 31.88 2.68 -2.21
N ASP A 48 31.07 1.63 -2.19
CA ASP A 48 31.38 0.32 -2.75
C ASP A 48 31.29 0.27 -4.28
N LYS A 49 30.99 1.39 -4.94
CA LYS A 49 30.80 1.50 -6.41
C LYS A 49 29.72 0.58 -6.99
N LYS A 50 28.77 0.14 -6.15
CA LYS A 50 27.59 -0.63 -6.59
C LYS A 50 26.47 0.28 -7.10
N LEU A 51 26.46 1.52 -6.65
CA LEU A 51 25.53 2.56 -7.06
C LEU A 51 26.32 3.76 -7.56
N GLU A 52 26.40 3.91 -8.87
CA GLU A 52 27.10 5.02 -9.54
C GLU A 52 26.10 6.13 -9.88
N GLY A 53 26.60 7.33 -10.17
CA GLY A 53 25.77 8.46 -10.59
C GLY A 53 25.37 9.43 -9.47
N ILE A 54 25.62 9.12 -8.20
CA ILE A 54 25.34 10.00 -7.06
C ILE A 54 26.56 10.83 -6.70
N SER A 55 26.36 12.14 -6.54
CA SER A 55 27.40 13.10 -6.13
C SER A 55 27.39 13.35 -4.62
N ASP A 56 26.19 13.55 -4.03
CA ASP A 56 26.02 13.87 -2.62
C ASP A 56 24.62 13.44 -2.14
N ILE A 57 24.46 13.23 -0.83
CA ILE A 57 23.19 12.89 -0.20
C ILE A 57 23.02 13.77 1.04
N ARG A 58 21.86 14.44 1.17
CA ARG A 58 21.53 15.34 2.27
C ARG A 58 20.21 14.98 2.90
N ASP A 59 20.17 15.04 4.21
CA ASP A 59 18.91 14.99 4.98
C ASP A 59 18.49 16.43 5.30
N GLU A 60 17.53 16.93 4.57
CA GLU A 60 16.95 18.27 4.75
C GLU A 60 15.58 18.21 5.45
N SER A 61 15.29 17.12 6.15
CA SER A 61 14.02 16.94 6.86
C SER A 61 13.88 17.99 7.97
N SER A 62 12.68 18.56 8.10
CA SER A 62 12.33 19.59 9.07
C SER A 62 10.99 19.27 9.77
N ARG A 63 10.46 20.23 10.52
CA ARG A 63 9.11 20.14 11.10
C ARG A 63 7.99 20.12 10.04
N GLU A 64 8.28 20.60 8.84
CA GLU A 64 7.35 20.59 7.71
C GLU A 64 7.21 19.21 7.06
N GLY A 65 8.21 18.34 7.22
CA GLY A 65 8.16 17.01 6.70
C GLY A 65 9.52 16.37 6.43
N MET A 66 9.47 15.18 5.88
CA MET A 66 10.64 14.44 5.43
C MET A 66 11.11 14.97 4.07
N ARG A 67 12.43 15.21 3.95
CA ARG A 67 13.06 15.60 2.71
C ARG A 67 14.48 15.05 2.66
N ILE A 68 14.71 14.05 1.82
CA ILE A 68 16.05 13.54 1.51
C ILE A 68 16.37 14.00 0.10
N VAL A 69 17.50 14.67 -0.08
CA VAL A 69 17.96 15.18 -1.38
C VAL A 69 19.17 14.37 -1.82
N ILE A 70 19.05 13.73 -2.98
CA ILE A 70 20.11 12.95 -3.60
C ILE A 70 20.57 13.69 -4.86
N ILE A 71 21.80 14.21 -4.86
CA ILE A 71 22.35 15.02 -5.93
C ILE A 71 23.02 14.11 -6.95
N ILE A 72 22.62 14.23 -8.21
CA ILE A 72 23.13 13.41 -9.32
C ILE A 72 24.39 14.05 -9.90
N LYS A 73 25.35 13.23 -10.34
CA LYS A 73 26.54 13.69 -11.05
C LYS A 73 26.16 14.26 -12.41
N ARG A 74 26.92 15.24 -12.88
CA ARG A 74 26.73 15.81 -14.23
C ARG A 74 26.89 14.74 -15.30
N GLY A 75 25.94 14.69 -16.24
CA GLY A 75 25.94 13.73 -17.35
C GLY A 75 25.32 12.37 -17.02
N GLU A 76 24.92 12.13 -15.78
CA GLU A 76 24.20 10.92 -15.38
C GLU A 76 22.68 11.13 -15.47
N ASN A 77 21.96 10.06 -15.74
CA ASN A 77 20.48 10.09 -15.86
C ASN A 77 19.82 9.79 -14.51
N ALA A 78 19.10 10.76 -13.95
CA ALA A 78 18.45 10.62 -12.66
C ALA A 78 17.38 9.51 -12.62
N SER A 79 16.68 9.22 -13.73
CA SER A 79 15.68 8.15 -13.78
C SER A 79 16.33 6.78 -13.61
N VAL A 80 17.49 6.55 -14.24
CA VAL A 80 18.25 5.30 -14.10
C VAL A 80 18.77 5.13 -12.67
N VAL A 81 19.29 6.23 -12.09
CA VAL A 81 19.74 6.21 -10.69
C VAL A 81 18.59 5.94 -9.75
N LEU A 82 17.40 6.53 -9.97
CA LEU A 82 16.21 6.28 -9.18
C LEU A 82 15.77 4.82 -9.25
N ASN A 83 15.76 4.20 -10.43
CA ASN A 83 15.45 2.79 -10.60
C ASN A 83 16.47 1.90 -9.87
N ARG A 84 17.76 2.23 -9.93
CA ARG A 84 18.80 1.54 -9.16
C ARG A 84 18.58 1.69 -7.65
N LEU A 85 18.18 2.88 -7.16
CA LEU A 85 17.83 3.10 -5.77
C LEU A 85 16.66 2.22 -5.33
N TYR A 86 15.61 2.12 -6.12
CA TYR A 86 14.48 1.21 -5.84
C TYR A 86 14.92 -0.26 -5.81
N LYS A 87 15.81 -0.68 -6.72
CA LYS A 87 16.25 -2.07 -6.82
C LYS A 87 17.21 -2.50 -5.71
N TYR A 88 18.14 -1.63 -5.32
CA TYR A 88 19.24 -1.99 -4.44
C TYR A 88 19.11 -1.49 -3.00
N THR A 89 18.08 -0.69 -2.70
CA THR A 89 17.89 -0.10 -1.37
C THR A 89 16.48 -0.30 -0.84
N GLN A 90 16.26 0.08 0.42
CA GLN A 90 14.93 0.06 1.04
C GLN A 90 14.00 1.20 0.56
N MET A 91 14.34 1.91 -0.52
CA MET A 91 13.39 2.78 -1.20
C MET A 91 12.22 2.00 -1.83
N GLN A 92 12.42 0.72 -2.10
CA GLN A 92 11.36 -0.23 -2.42
C GLN A 92 11.50 -1.44 -1.53
N VAL A 93 10.40 -1.87 -0.89
CA VAL A 93 10.35 -3.04 -0.03
C VAL A 93 9.12 -3.88 -0.34
N SER A 94 9.26 -5.18 -0.20
CA SER A 94 8.12 -6.09 -0.26
C SER A 94 7.39 -6.10 1.08
N PHE A 95 6.07 -5.97 1.06
CA PHE A 95 5.21 -6.04 2.24
C PHE A 95 4.28 -7.25 2.14
N GLY A 96 4.45 -8.18 3.07
CA GLY A 96 3.61 -9.36 3.16
C GLY A 96 2.28 -9.04 3.86
N ILE A 97 1.18 -9.09 3.13
CA ILE A 97 -0.16 -9.01 3.70
C ILE A 97 -0.54 -10.38 4.23
N ARG A 98 -0.93 -10.44 5.50
CA ARG A 98 -1.49 -11.64 6.12
C ARG A 98 -2.60 -11.21 7.08
N MET A 99 -3.85 -11.45 6.68
CA MET A 99 -5.03 -11.06 7.45
C MET A 99 -5.45 -12.21 8.38
N LEU A 100 -4.55 -12.58 9.31
CA LEU A 100 -4.83 -13.59 10.33
C LEU A 100 -5.42 -12.91 11.56
N ALA A 101 -6.60 -13.35 11.99
CA ALA A 101 -7.27 -12.87 13.20
C ALA A 101 -8.05 -14.00 13.85
N LEU A 102 -8.52 -13.77 15.09
CA LEU A 102 -9.44 -14.67 15.78
C LEU A 102 -10.86 -14.39 15.31
N ASP A 103 -11.60 -15.45 15.04
CA ASP A 103 -13.05 -15.36 14.77
C ASP A 103 -13.86 -15.19 16.07
N ASN A 104 -15.16 -15.07 15.97
CA ASN A 104 -16.07 -14.93 17.12
C ASN A 104 -16.07 -16.14 18.07
N ARG A 105 -15.43 -17.26 17.67
CA ARG A 105 -15.24 -18.48 18.48
C ARG A 105 -13.82 -18.60 19.04
N ASN A 106 -13.01 -17.51 18.95
CA ASN A 106 -11.61 -17.48 19.34
C ASN A 106 -10.72 -18.46 18.58
N GLN A 107 -11.10 -18.81 17.34
CA GLN A 107 -10.27 -19.67 16.48
C GLN A 107 -9.47 -18.82 15.49
N PRO A 108 -8.17 -19.08 15.31
CA PRO A 108 -7.35 -18.37 14.35
C PRO A 108 -7.77 -18.74 12.91
N ARG A 109 -8.08 -17.71 12.13
CA ARG A 109 -8.50 -17.85 10.75
C ARG A 109 -7.88 -16.78 9.86
N THR A 110 -7.51 -17.14 8.63
CA THR A 110 -7.13 -16.15 7.62
C THR A 110 -8.40 -15.64 6.94
N PHE A 111 -8.61 -14.33 7.05
CA PHE A 111 -9.76 -13.64 6.48
C PHE A 111 -9.40 -12.97 5.15
N ASP A 112 -10.35 -12.86 4.25
CA ASP A 112 -10.33 -11.82 3.22
C ASP A 112 -10.99 -10.53 3.75
N ILE A 113 -10.92 -9.44 3.00
CA ILE A 113 -11.46 -8.15 3.45
C ILE A 113 -12.97 -8.26 3.76
N LYS A 114 -13.73 -8.95 2.91
CA LYS A 114 -15.19 -9.08 3.08
C LYS A 114 -15.52 -9.87 4.34
N SER A 115 -14.95 -11.04 4.50
CA SER A 115 -15.21 -11.90 5.66
C SER A 115 -14.71 -11.28 6.98
N MET A 116 -13.65 -10.46 6.95
CA MET A 116 -13.20 -9.70 8.12
C MET A 116 -14.19 -8.62 8.53
N LEU A 117 -14.76 -7.89 7.56
CA LEU A 117 -15.81 -6.91 7.84
C LEU A 117 -17.10 -7.58 8.36
N GLU A 118 -17.50 -8.70 7.77
CA GLU A 118 -18.65 -9.49 8.24
C GLU A 118 -18.45 -9.97 9.68
N ALA A 119 -17.27 -10.50 9.99
CA ALA A 119 -16.93 -10.94 11.35
C ALA A 119 -16.93 -9.75 12.35
N PHE A 120 -16.43 -8.59 11.95
CA PHE A 120 -16.48 -7.37 12.76
C PHE A 120 -17.93 -6.94 13.05
N ILE A 121 -18.79 -6.90 12.03
CA ILE A 121 -20.19 -6.51 12.17
C ILE A 121 -20.92 -7.48 13.11
N GLU A 122 -20.72 -8.79 12.95
CA GLU A 122 -21.34 -9.79 13.82
C GLU A 122 -20.86 -9.67 15.28
N HIS A 123 -19.57 -9.44 15.49
CA HIS A 123 -19.03 -9.16 16.82
C HIS A 123 -19.65 -7.88 17.44
N ARG A 124 -19.74 -6.80 16.65
CA ARG A 124 -20.38 -5.56 17.13
C ARG A 124 -21.84 -5.76 17.52
N LYS A 125 -22.59 -6.50 16.70
CA LYS A 125 -23.97 -6.87 16.97
C LYS A 125 -24.09 -7.60 18.31
N ASP A 126 -23.25 -8.61 18.54
CA ASP A 126 -23.25 -9.37 19.80
C ASP A 126 -22.93 -8.47 21.01
N VAL A 127 -21.90 -7.60 20.88
CA VAL A 127 -21.52 -6.67 21.95
C VAL A 127 -22.62 -5.66 22.26
N VAL A 128 -23.24 -5.04 21.24
CA VAL A 128 -24.34 -4.06 21.44
C VAL A 128 -25.55 -4.74 22.05
N THR A 129 -25.90 -5.95 21.58
CA THR A 129 -27.01 -6.74 22.16
C THR A 129 -26.75 -7.02 23.62
N LYS A 130 -25.57 -7.50 24.00
CA LYS A 130 -25.23 -7.78 25.41
C LYS A 130 -25.23 -6.51 26.27
N ARG A 131 -24.77 -5.39 25.72
CA ARG A 131 -24.81 -4.08 26.37
C ARG A 131 -26.26 -3.67 26.65
N CYS A 132 -27.13 -3.71 25.65
CA CYS A 132 -28.52 -3.36 25.80
C CYS A 132 -29.23 -4.28 26.83
N ILE A 133 -28.97 -5.59 26.84
CA ILE A 133 -29.51 -6.52 27.84
C ILE A 133 -29.02 -6.16 29.24
N PHE A 134 -27.74 -5.82 29.40
CA PHE A 134 -27.18 -5.42 30.70
C PHE A 134 -27.83 -4.11 31.20
N GLU A 135 -27.91 -3.11 30.32
CA GLU A 135 -28.53 -1.81 30.64
C GLU A 135 -30.02 -1.98 30.97
N LEU A 136 -30.75 -2.83 30.23
CA LEU A 136 -32.13 -3.15 30.52
C LEU A 136 -32.29 -3.75 31.91
N LYS A 137 -31.52 -4.79 32.26
CA LYS A 137 -31.56 -5.38 33.61
C LYS A 137 -31.25 -4.38 34.71
N LYS A 138 -30.28 -3.49 34.48
CA LYS A 138 -29.92 -2.42 35.42
C LYS A 138 -31.06 -1.40 35.58
N ALA A 139 -31.65 -0.98 34.47
CA ALA A 139 -32.78 -0.05 34.47
C ALA A 139 -34.03 -0.65 35.13
N GLU A 140 -34.38 -1.92 34.83
CA GLU A 140 -35.50 -2.62 35.47
C GLU A 140 -35.28 -2.79 36.98
N ALA A 141 -34.07 -3.14 37.40
CA ALA A 141 -33.76 -3.22 38.83
C ALA A 141 -33.86 -1.86 39.53
N ARG A 142 -33.49 -0.77 38.88
CA ARG A 142 -33.61 0.59 39.43
C ARG A 142 -35.09 1.04 39.46
N ALA A 143 -35.83 0.80 38.37
CA ALA A 143 -37.27 1.09 38.30
C ALA A 143 -38.04 0.38 39.42
N HIS A 144 -37.77 -0.91 39.64
CA HIS A 144 -38.38 -1.70 40.70
C HIS A 144 -38.17 -1.06 42.09
N LEU A 145 -36.97 -0.56 42.40
CA LEU A 145 -36.71 0.14 43.66
C LEU A 145 -37.47 1.48 43.75
N LEU A 146 -37.50 2.25 42.67
CA LEU A 146 -38.18 3.55 42.62
C LEU A 146 -39.72 3.39 42.72
N GLU A 147 -40.29 2.34 42.11
CA GLU A 147 -41.71 2.00 42.25
C GLU A 147 -42.05 1.70 43.70
N GLY A 148 -41.21 0.92 44.40
CA GLY A 148 -41.39 0.68 45.83
C GLY A 148 -41.28 1.95 46.67
N LEU A 149 -40.31 2.83 46.38
CA LEU A 149 -40.17 4.11 47.08
C LEU A 149 -41.36 5.05 46.80
N LYS A 150 -41.85 5.12 45.56
CA LYS A 150 -43.04 5.89 45.20
C LYS A 150 -44.28 5.36 45.98
N LYS A 151 -44.52 4.05 45.96
CA LYS A 151 -45.61 3.41 46.69
C LYS A 151 -45.51 3.69 48.21
N ALA A 152 -44.30 3.67 48.76
CA ALA A 152 -44.06 4.01 50.16
C ALA A 152 -44.35 5.48 50.47
N LEU A 153 -44.02 6.40 49.56
CA LEU A 153 -44.32 7.83 49.72
C LEU A 153 -45.83 8.11 49.64
N ASP A 154 -46.56 7.41 48.77
CA ASP A 154 -48.02 7.55 48.64
C ASP A 154 -48.74 7.12 49.91
N MET A 155 -48.13 6.24 50.73
CA MET A 155 -48.68 5.69 51.98
C MET A 155 -47.74 5.94 53.17
N ILE A 156 -47.07 7.07 53.22
CA ILE A 156 -45.92 7.30 54.11
C ILE A 156 -46.29 7.19 55.60
N ASP A 157 -47.48 7.65 56.00
CA ASP A 157 -47.91 7.58 57.38
C ASP A 157 -48.10 6.14 57.88
N ALA A 158 -48.69 5.28 57.05
CA ALA A 158 -48.88 3.86 57.36
C ALA A 158 -47.52 3.10 57.38
N VAL A 159 -46.58 3.41 56.44
CA VAL A 159 -45.24 2.84 56.38
C VAL A 159 -44.44 3.23 57.63
N VAL A 160 -44.48 4.51 58.04
CA VAL A 160 -43.74 5.00 59.22
C VAL A 160 -44.39 4.40 60.52
N ALA A 161 -45.71 4.28 60.61
CA ALA A 161 -46.31 3.64 61.75
C ALA A 161 -45.90 2.17 61.90
N THR A 162 -45.87 1.42 60.78
CA THR A 162 -45.42 0.02 60.78
C THR A 162 -43.96 -0.14 61.19
N ILE A 163 -43.09 0.76 60.75
CA ILE A 163 -41.67 0.74 61.13
C ILE A 163 -41.52 1.04 62.64
N ARG A 164 -42.24 2.01 63.16
CA ARG A 164 -42.20 2.37 64.60
C ARG A 164 -42.76 1.31 65.52
N GLU A 165 -43.79 0.56 65.11
CA GLU A 165 -44.37 -0.55 65.84
C GLU A 165 -43.45 -1.77 65.95
N SER A 166 -42.49 -1.87 65.05
CA SER A 166 -41.50 -2.98 64.93
C SER A 166 -40.37 -2.81 65.91
N LYS A 167 -40.04 -3.86 66.69
CA LYS A 167 -38.95 -3.82 67.68
C LYS A 167 -37.57 -3.97 67.08
N GLU A 168 -37.47 -4.58 65.90
CA GLU A 168 -36.21 -4.87 65.18
C GLU A 168 -36.34 -4.58 63.69
N VAL A 169 -35.24 -4.22 63.06
CA VAL A 169 -35.17 -3.90 61.59
C VAL A 169 -35.68 -5.08 60.73
N GLN A 170 -35.35 -6.31 61.15
CA GLN A 170 -35.75 -7.50 60.41
C GLN A 170 -37.27 -7.75 60.49
N ILE A 171 -37.86 -7.47 61.65
CA ILE A 171 -39.29 -7.53 61.83
C ILE A 171 -40.00 -6.44 61.04
N ALA A 172 -39.45 -5.22 61.05
CA ALA A 172 -40.01 -4.15 60.25
C ALA A 172 -39.95 -4.47 58.73
N LYS A 173 -38.88 -5.11 58.25
CA LYS A 173 -38.77 -5.58 56.87
C LYS A 173 -39.86 -6.60 56.52
N SER A 174 -40.06 -7.62 57.36
CA SER A 174 -41.14 -8.62 57.17
C SER A 174 -42.53 -7.99 57.17
N ASN A 175 -42.76 -7.09 58.12
CA ASN A 175 -44.04 -6.41 58.20
C ASN A 175 -44.36 -5.52 56.99
N LEU A 176 -43.36 -4.84 56.45
CA LEU A 176 -43.45 -4.06 55.21
C LEU A 176 -43.80 -4.96 54.02
N MET A 177 -43.16 -6.12 53.93
CA MET A 177 -43.43 -7.09 52.85
C MET A 177 -44.87 -7.67 52.97
N GLU A 178 -45.33 -8.06 54.16
CA GLU A 178 -46.62 -8.68 54.36
C GLU A 178 -47.79 -7.68 54.24
N ARG A 179 -47.65 -6.48 54.83
CA ARG A 179 -48.73 -5.48 54.87
C ARG A 179 -48.92 -4.71 53.57
N PHE A 180 -47.84 -4.46 52.87
CA PHE A 180 -47.84 -3.58 51.69
C PHE A 180 -47.36 -4.25 50.38
N ASP A 181 -47.13 -5.56 50.42
CA ASP A 181 -46.69 -6.33 49.24
C ASP A 181 -45.40 -5.71 48.57
N PHE A 182 -44.45 -5.31 49.42
CA PHE A 182 -43.12 -4.89 48.94
C PHE A 182 -42.21 -6.10 48.77
N SER A 183 -41.36 -6.05 47.73
CA SER A 183 -40.28 -7.04 47.62
C SER A 183 -39.25 -6.80 48.73
N GLU A 184 -38.45 -7.81 49.00
CA GLU A 184 -37.37 -7.74 49.98
C GLU A 184 -36.43 -6.55 49.71
N LYS A 185 -36.05 -6.34 48.43
CA LYS A 185 -35.20 -5.24 48.01
C LYS A 185 -35.88 -3.87 48.20
N GLN A 186 -37.18 -3.77 47.92
CA GLN A 186 -37.95 -2.54 48.14
C GLN A 186 -38.06 -2.22 49.63
N ALA A 187 -38.43 -3.20 50.47
CA ALA A 187 -38.49 -3.02 51.92
C ALA A 187 -37.14 -2.57 52.50
N GLN A 188 -36.04 -3.18 52.07
CA GLN A 188 -34.71 -2.78 52.47
C GLN A 188 -34.39 -1.31 52.06
N ALA A 189 -34.69 -0.94 50.81
CA ALA A 189 -34.47 0.44 50.31
C ALA A 189 -35.36 1.49 51.08
N ILE A 190 -36.58 1.10 51.50
CA ILE A 190 -37.44 1.95 52.30
C ILE A 190 -36.87 2.14 53.71
N LEU A 191 -36.34 1.09 54.35
CA LEU A 191 -35.73 1.18 55.66
C LEU A 191 -34.43 2.00 55.67
N GLU A 192 -33.69 1.97 54.59
CA GLU A 192 -32.47 2.75 54.38
C GLU A 192 -32.72 4.21 53.88
N MET A 193 -34.00 4.58 53.65
CA MET A 193 -34.36 5.88 53.16
C MET A 193 -34.13 6.96 54.22
N ARG A 194 -33.39 8.02 53.85
CA ARG A 194 -33.17 9.17 54.71
C ARG A 194 -34.42 10.03 54.80
N LEU A 195 -34.72 10.57 55.99
CA LEU A 195 -35.85 11.47 56.24
C LEU A 195 -35.91 12.66 55.26
N GLN A 196 -34.78 13.16 54.80
CA GLN A 196 -34.68 14.21 53.80
C GLN A 196 -35.44 13.86 52.49
N ARG A 197 -35.51 12.60 52.09
CA ARG A 197 -36.24 12.15 50.89
C ARG A 197 -37.76 12.19 51.00
N LEU A 198 -38.26 12.47 52.19
CA LEU A 198 -39.71 12.63 52.44
C LEU A 198 -40.21 14.05 52.11
N THR A 199 -39.33 14.97 51.76
CA THR A 199 -39.72 16.32 51.34
C THR A 199 -40.36 16.29 49.94
N GLY A 200 -41.33 17.19 49.70
CA GLY A 200 -42.08 17.20 48.43
C GLY A 200 -41.18 17.34 47.19
N LEU A 201 -40.07 18.11 47.30
CA LEU A 201 -39.12 18.27 46.22
C LEU A 201 -38.33 16.98 45.87
N GLU A 202 -37.96 16.20 46.89
CA GLU A 202 -37.26 14.92 46.67
C GLU A 202 -38.20 13.81 46.18
N SER A 203 -39.48 13.82 46.64
CA SER A 203 -40.54 12.94 46.13
C SER A 203 -40.77 13.17 44.64
N GLN A 204 -40.77 14.44 44.17
CA GLN A 204 -40.90 14.75 42.74
C GLN A 204 -39.72 14.23 41.93
N LYS A 205 -38.51 14.32 42.46
CA LYS A 205 -37.32 13.77 41.76
C LYS A 205 -37.40 12.25 41.57
N ILE A 206 -37.95 11.52 42.53
CA ILE A 206 -38.18 10.06 42.43
C ILE A 206 -39.17 9.74 41.30
N ILE A 207 -40.24 10.53 41.18
CA ILE A 207 -41.23 10.38 40.12
C ILE A 207 -40.66 10.68 38.76
N ASP A 208 -39.89 11.76 38.65
CA ASP A 208 -39.24 12.19 37.41
C ASP A 208 -38.17 11.17 36.97
N GLU A 209 -37.32 10.68 37.90
CA GLU A 209 -36.37 9.60 37.63
C GLU A 209 -37.06 8.32 37.16
N LEU A 210 -38.16 7.93 37.78
CA LEU A 210 -38.95 6.75 37.38
C LEU A 210 -39.47 6.91 35.94
N ALA A 211 -40.00 8.10 35.60
CA ALA A 211 -40.52 8.36 34.26
C ALA A 211 -39.40 8.31 33.18
N GLU A 212 -38.20 8.81 33.47
CA GLU A 212 -37.06 8.74 32.55
C GLU A 212 -36.55 7.30 32.37
N ILE A 213 -36.47 6.53 33.48
CA ILE A 213 -36.09 5.13 33.43
C ILE A 213 -37.09 4.29 32.65
N ALA A 214 -38.41 4.56 32.84
CA ALA A 214 -39.47 3.88 32.10
C ALA A 214 -39.31 4.08 30.58
N LYS A 215 -39.03 5.29 30.13
CA LYS A 215 -38.71 5.59 28.71
C LYS A 215 -37.46 4.83 28.24
N THR A 216 -36.43 4.76 29.07
CA THR A 216 -35.23 4.02 28.76
C THR A 216 -35.47 2.52 28.62
N ILE A 217 -36.29 1.94 29.52
CA ILE A 217 -36.68 0.53 29.45
C ILE A 217 -37.48 0.24 28.16
N GLU A 218 -38.42 1.10 27.83
CA GLU A 218 -39.23 0.97 26.61
C GLU A 218 -38.33 1.01 25.38
N TRP A 219 -37.42 1.99 25.29
CA TRP A 219 -36.47 2.11 24.21
C TRP A 219 -35.55 0.88 24.11
N LEU A 220 -35.00 0.40 25.23
CA LEU A 220 -34.12 -0.78 25.22
C LEU A 220 -34.87 -2.06 24.79
N LYS A 221 -36.15 -2.23 25.24
CA LYS A 221 -36.99 -3.34 24.79
C LYS A 221 -37.30 -3.24 23.30
N ASP A 222 -37.56 -2.05 22.81
CA ASP A 222 -37.80 -1.78 21.41
C ASP A 222 -36.56 -2.07 20.54
N VAL A 223 -35.36 -1.65 20.97
CA VAL A 223 -34.10 -1.97 20.31
C VAL A 223 -33.83 -3.47 20.27
N LEU A 224 -34.06 -4.17 21.38
CA LEU A 224 -33.84 -5.62 21.46
C LEU A 224 -34.86 -6.43 20.66
N SER A 225 -36.01 -5.86 20.31
CA SER A 225 -37.06 -6.53 19.54
C SER A 225 -36.74 -6.60 18.05
N ASP A 226 -35.90 -5.69 17.50
CA ASP A 226 -35.57 -5.61 16.08
C ASP A 226 -34.07 -5.47 15.86
N VAL A 227 -33.48 -6.44 15.18
CA VAL A 227 -32.07 -6.46 14.81
C VAL A 227 -31.65 -5.21 13.98
N ARG A 228 -32.56 -4.64 13.20
CA ARG A 228 -32.27 -3.42 12.41
C ARG A 228 -31.89 -2.25 13.31
N LYS A 229 -32.58 -2.08 14.44
CA LYS A 229 -32.29 -1.01 15.40
C LYS A 229 -30.94 -1.18 16.07
N ILE A 230 -30.45 -2.43 16.24
CA ILE A 230 -29.09 -2.71 16.69
C ILE A 230 -28.07 -2.25 15.64
N TYR A 231 -28.35 -2.48 14.35
CA TYR A 231 -27.50 -1.98 13.28
C TYR A 231 -27.51 -0.45 13.19
N ASP A 232 -28.65 0.21 13.42
CA ASP A 232 -28.73 1.67 13.45
C ASP A 232 -27.83 2.26 14.54
N ILE A 233 -27.79 1.64 15.72
CA ILE A 233 -26.85 2.03 16.80
C ILE A 233 -25.40 1.86 16.35
N ILE A 234 -25.06 0.74 15.72
CA ILE A 234 -23.71 0.47 15.24
C ILE A 234 -23.29 1.51 14.18
N VAL A 235 -24.19 1.83 13.26
CA VAL A 235 -23.96 2.86 12.22
C VAL A 235 -23.71 4.22 12.87
N GLY A 236 -24.57 4.63 13.82
CA GLY A 236 -24.40 5.89 14.53
C GLY A 236 -23.04 6.00 15.23
N GLU A 237 -22.63 4.97 15.98
CA GLU A 237 -21.33 4.91 16.65
C GLU A 237 -20.16 4.98 15.67
N LEU A 238 -20.25 4.29 14.51
CA LEU A 238 -19.22 4.31 13.48
C LEU A 238 -19.14 5.67 12.76
N GLU A 239 -20.27 6.34 12.54
CA GLU A 239 -20.30 7.69 11.96
C GLU A 239 -19.65 8.72 12.89
N GLU A 240 -19.87 8.63 14.20
CA GLU A 240 -19.17 9.48 15.17
C GLU A 240 -17.66 9.28 15.14
N ILE A 241 -17.20 8.03 15.09
CA ILE A 241 -15.77 7.70 14.98
C ILE A 241 -15.21 8.24 13.67
N LYS A 242 -15.95 8.05 12.57
CA LYS A 242 -15.56 8.57 11.26
C LYS A 242 -15.42 10.10 11.28
N ALA A 243 -16.38 10.81 11.87
CA ALA A 243 -16.33 12.27 11.96
C ALA A 243 -15.12 12.79 12.76
N LYS A 244 -14.73 12.09 13.84
CA LYS A 244 -13.62 12.47 14.72
C LYS A 244 -12.25 12.09 14.18
N PHE A 245 -12.11 10.98 13.47
CA PHE A 245 -10.82 10.36 13.17
C PHE A 245 -10.57 10.09 11.69
N SER A 246 -11.50 10.45 10.77
CA SER A 246 -11.27 10.22 9.35
C SER A 246 -10.10 11.08 8.85
N ASN A 247 -9.23 10.46 8.08
CA ASN A 247 -8.14 11.11 7.38
C ASN A 247 -8.04 10.58 5.94
N PRO A 248 -7.47 11.36 5.00
CA PRO A 248 -7.29 10.89 3.64
C PRO A 248 -6.27 9.74 3.58
N ARG A 249 -6.41 8.88 2.60
CA ARG A 249 -5.44 7.82 2.32
C ARG A 249 -4.12 8.47 1.89
N ARG A 250 -3.02 8.19 2.58
CA ARG A 250 -1.68 8.66 2.23
C ARG A 250 -1.03 7.81 1.14
N THR A 251 -1.12 6.48 1.26
CA THR A 251 -0.55 5.54 0.29
C THR A 251 -1.33 5.58 -1.02
N LYS A 252 -0.67 5.92 -2.13
CA LYS A 252 -1.24 5.87 -3.47
C LYS A 252 -1.20 4.43 -3.98
N ILE A 253 -2.25 4.01 -4.67
CA ILE A 253 -2.28 2.73 -5.37
C ILE A 253 -1.87 3.02 -6.80
N SER A 254 -0.68 2.58 -7.20
CA SER A 254 -0.24 2.54 -8.60
C SER A 254 -0.74 1.24 -9.25
N GLY A 255 -0.75 1.19 -10.59
CA GLY A 255 -1.01 -0.04 -11.33
C GLY A 255 0.05 -1.11 -11.05
N ASP A 256 -0.03 -2.24 -11.75
CA ASP A 256 0.96 -3.31 -11.61
C ASP A 256 2.36 -2.73 -11.72
N SER A 257 3.09 -2.76 -10.61
CA SER A 257 4.52 -2.52 -10.66
C SER A 257 5.11 -3.73 -11.38
N THR A 258 5.42 -3.57 -12.64
CA THR A 258 6.41 -4.44 -13.27
C THR A 258 7.64 -4.38 -12.38
N ASP A 259 8.14 -5.55 -11.93
CA ASP A 259 9.43 -5.61 -11.28
C ASP A 259 10.42 -4.84 -12.17
N ILE A 260 11.23 -3.96 -11.57
CA ILE A 260 12.23 -3.20 -12.31
C ILE A 260 13.13 -4.21 -13.02
N GLU A 261 12.98 -4.30 -14.33
CA GLU A 261 13.80 -5.18 -15.15
C GLU A 261 15.24 -4.63 -15.23
N ASP A 262 16.19 -5.50 -15.55
CA ASP A 262 17.57 -5.08 -15.73
C ASP A 262 17.70 -4.01 -16.84
N GLU A 263 16.76 -3.98 -17.74
CA GLU A 263 16.67 -3.02 -18.82
C GLU A 263 16.34 -1.61 -18.34
N ASP A 264 15.47 -1.46 -17.33
CA ASP A 264 15.13 -0.16 -16.74
C ASP A 264 16.31 0.53 -16.04
N LEU A 265 17.40 -0.23 -15.82
CA LEU A 265 18.65 0.27 -15.26
C LEU A 265 19.66 0.75 -16.32
N ILE A 266 19.29 0.65 -17.59
CA ILE A 266 20.14 1.02 -18.72
C ILE A 266 19.66 2.37 -19.25
N ALA A 267 20.60 3.33 -19.37
CA ALA A 267 20.28 4.63 -19.92
C ALA A 267 19.93 4.52 -21.41
N HIS A 268 18.98 5.37 -21.85
CA HIS A 268 18.74 5.61 -23.26
C HIS A 268 19.90 6.42 -23.85
N GLU A 269 20.74 5.78 -24.62
CA GLU A 269 21.90 6.40 -25.26
C GLU A 269 21.93 6.10 -26.76
N THR A 270 22.28 7.08 -27.54
CA THR A 270 22.44 6.89 -28.96
C THR A 270 23.79 6.19 -29.26
N MET A 271 23.71 5.02 -29.90
CA MET A 271 24.84 4.17 -30.23
C MET A 271 25.03 4.05 -31.73
N VAL A 272 26.28 3.93 -32.16
CA VAL A 272 26.61 3.50 -33.50
C VAL A 272 26.89 2.00 -33.47
N VAL A 273 26.10 1.22 -34.22
CA VAL A 273 26.31 -0.21 -34.39
C VAL A 273 27.09 -0.45 -35.66
N VAL A 274 28.16 -1.22 -35.57
CA VAL A 274 29.05 -1.57 -36.70
C VAL A 274 29.12 -3.08 -36.82
N MET A 275 28.90 -3.60 -38.04
CA MET A 275 29.06 -5.01 -38.36
C MET A 275 29.97 -5.17 -39.54
N THR A 276 30.84 -6.21 -39.53
CA THR A 276 31.76 -6.55 -40.60
C THR A 276 31.31 -7.79 -41.38
N ASP A 277 31.83 -8.00 -42.57
CA ASP A 277 31.53 -9.14 -43.45
C ASP A 277 31.87 -10.50 -42.82
N THR A 278 32.93 -10.55 -42.04
CA THR A 278 33.33 -11.76 -41.31
C THR A 278 32.46 -12.00 -40.06
N GLY A 279 31.47 -11.12 -39.79
CA GLY A 279 30.48 -11.29 -38.72
C GLY A 279 30.93 -10.81 -37.35
N TYR A 280 31.83 -9.83 -37.26
CA TYR A 280 32.10 -9.12 -36.02
C TYR A 280 31.15 -7.97 -35.85
N ILE A 281 30.61 -7.80 -34.62
CA ILE A 281 29.66 -6.75 -34.27
C ILE A 281 30.13 -6.00 -33.02
N LYS A 282 29.87 -4.71 -32.97
CA LYS A 282 30.08 -3.85 -31.79
C LYS A 282 29.10 -2.70 -31.78
N ARG A 283 28.86 -2.15 -30.60
CA ARG A 283 28.20 -0.83 -30.40
C ARG A 283 29.20 0.17 -29.84
N ILE A 284 29.13 1.41 -30.26
CA ILE A 284 30.01 2.51 -29.87
C ILE A 284 29.12 3.71 -29.49
N PRO A 285 29.35 4.41 -28.38
CA PRO A 285 28.64 5.66 -28.08
C PRO A 285 28.84 6.67 -29.21
N LEU A 286 27.76 7.36 -29.60
CA LEU A 286 27.83 8.35 -30.69
C LEU A 286 28.85 9.47 -30.41
N ASP A 287 29.04 9.80 -29.14
CA ASP A 287 29.97 10.84 -28.69
C ASP A 287 31.46 10.56 -29.03
N GLU A 288 31.82 9.29 -29.28
CA GLU A 288 33.15 8.94 -29.78
C GLU A 288 33.38 9.37 -31.23
N TYR A 289 32.28 9.72 -31.96
CA TYR A 289 32.35 10.25 -33.32
C TYR A 289 32.26 11.78 -33.29
N ARG A 290 33.44 12.46 -33.28
CA ARG A 290 33.49 13.93 -33.30
C ARG A 290 33.01 14.48 -34.63
N ILE A 291 32.24 15.56 -34.61
CA ILE A 291 31.86 16.30 -35.80
C ILE A 291 33.11 16.88 -36.45
N GLN A 292 33.40 16.46 -37.68
CA GLN A 292 34.53 17.02 -38.45
C GLN A 292 34.16 18.40 -39.05
N LYS A 293 35.01 19.38 -38.81
CA LYS A 293 34.95 20.66 -39.50
C LYS A 293 35.66 20.54 -40.85
N ARG A 294 35.39 21.44 -41.80
CA ARG A 294 36.02 21.50 -43.14
C ARG A 294 37.55 21.44 -43.00
N GLY A 295 38.21 20.51 -43.75
CA GLY A 295 39.68 20.34 -43.74
C GLY A 295 40.24 19.29 -42.77
N GLY A 296 39.40 18.55 -42.02
CA GLY A 296 39.86 17.46 -41.15
C GLY A 296 40.19 16.18 -41.93
N LYS A 297 41.16 15.38 -41.39
CA LYS A 297 41.45 14.03 -41.92
C LYS A 297 40.28 13.11 -41.56
N GLY A 298 39.79 12.28 -42.50
CA GLY A 298 38.74 11.30 -42.28
C GLY A 298 39.05 10.40 -41.09
N LEU A 299 37.97 10.01 -40.36
CA LEU A 299 38.07 9.11 -39.22
C LEU A 299 37.80 7.68 -39.70
N LYS A 300 38.69 6.72 -39.37
CA LYS A 300 38.39 5.29 -39.58
C LYS A 300 37.26 4.85 -38.65
N GLY A 301 36.19 4.27 -39.21
CA GLY A 301 35.02 3.80 -38.47
C GLY A 301 35.28 2.50 -37.70
N ALA A 302 36.21 1.68 -38.13
CA ALA A 302 36.65 0.46 -37.47
C ALA A 302 38.03 0.05 -37.95
N GLU A 303 38.83 -0.62 -37.11
CA GLU A 303 39.99 -1.41 -37.57
C GLU A 303 39.49 -2.82 -37.88
N THR A 304 39.73 -3.25 -39.14
CA THR A 304 39.36 -4.59 -39.62
C THR A 304 40.65 -5.39 -39.87
N ARG A 305 40.56 -6.71 -40.01
CA ARG A 305 41.67 -7.53 -40.52
C ARG A 305 41.88 -7.23 -41.99
N GLU A 306 43.06 -7.59 -42.56
CA GLU A 306 43.42 -7.27 -43.94
C GLU A 306 42.37 -7.69 -45.00
N GLU A 307 41.54 -8.68 -44.72
CA GLU A 307 40.50 -9.21 -45.62
C GLU A 307 39.06 -8.93 -45.13
N ASP A 308 38.87 -8.11 -44.09
CA ASP A 308 37.53 -7.83 -43.52
C ASP A 308 37.14 -6.37 -43.75
N PHE A 309 35.88 -6.10 -44.02
CA PHE A 309 35.35 -4.76 -44.25
C PHE A 309 34.01 -4.55 -43.56
N VAL A 310 33.67 -3.31 -43.29
CA VAL A 310 32.40 -2.93 -42.67
C VAL A 310 31.28 -3.11 -43.70
N THR A 311 30.30 -3.97 -43.37
CA THR A 311 29.11 -4.19 -44.21
C THR A 311 27.95 -3.31 -43.79
N GLU A 312 27.77 -3.12 -42.46
CA GLU A 312 26.64 -2.37 -41.90
C GLU A 312 27.17 -1.38 -40.87
N ILE A 313 26.70 -0.15 -40.97
CA ILE A 313 26.85 0.90 -39.95
C ILE A 313 25.59 1.71 -39.85
N PHE A 314 25.02 1.80 -38.65
CA PHE A 314 23.82 2.55 -38.40
C PHE A 314 23.74 3.07 -36.96
N VAL A 315 22.87 4.04 -36.75
CA VAL A 315 22.62 4.65 -35.44
C VAL A 315 21.33 4.06 -34.85
N ALA A 316 21.39 3.66 -33.59
CA ALA A 316 20.24 3.11 -32.86
C ALA A 316 20.33 3.47 -31.39
N ASP A 317 19.18 3.55 -30.73
CA ASP A 317 19.12 3.69 -29.26
C ASP A 317 19.51 2.38 -28.55
N THR A 318 20.03 2.44 -27.34
CA THR A 318 20.38 1.28 -26.52
C THR A 318 19.24 0.27 -26.39
N HIS A 319 17.97 0.72 -26.42
CA HIS A 319 16.77 -0.11 -26.26
C HIS A 319 16.15 -0.56 -27.60
N THR A 320 16.67 -0.05 -28.74
CA THR A 320 16.20 -0.48 -30.07
C THR A 320 16.40 -1.98 -30.25
N MET A 321 15.39 -2.67 -30.76
CA MET A 321 15.43 -4.08 -31.11
C MET A 321 16.07 -4.27 -32.49
N LEU A 322 17.08 -5.10 -32.60
CA LEU A 322 17.68 -5.49 -33.86
C LEU A 322 17.21 -6.90 -34.26
N LEU A 323 16.64 -7.01 -35.45
CA LEU A 323 16.23 -8.27 -36.06
C LEU A 323 17.32 -8.72 -37.04
N PHE A 324 17.87 -9.90 -36.82
CA PHE A 324 18.95 -10.49 -37.62
C PHE A 324 18.37 -11.64 -38.47
N PHE A 325 18.39 -11.49 -39.76
CA PHE A 325 17.93 -12.50 -40.72
C PHE A 325 19.14 -13.30 -41.23
N THR A 326 19.03 -14.62 -41.20
CA THR A 326 20.11 -15.52 -41.60
C THR A 326 19.88 -16.13 -42.97
N ASN A 327 20.95 -16.64 -43.59
CA ASN A 327 20.93 -17.38 -44.85
C ASN A 327 20.14 -18.70 -44.73
N LYS A 328 19.90 -19.21 -43.53
CA LYS A 328 19.08 -20.43 -43.29
C LYS A 328 17.62 -20.11 -43.02
N GLY A 329 17.19 -18.83 -43.21
CA GLY A 329 15.80 -18.40 -43.01
C GLY A 329 15.36 -18.26 -41.54
N LYS A 330 16.32 -18.23 -40.62
CA LYS A 330 16.02 -17.98 -39.20
C LYS A 330 16.07 -16.48 -38.90
N LEU A 331 15.29 -16.09 -37.94
CA LEU A 331 15.25 -14.74 -37.35
C LEU A 331 15.75 -14.81 -35.91
N PHE A 332 16.74 -14.01 -35.57
CA PHE A 332 17.18 -13.74 -34.20
C PHE A 332 16.90 -12.27 -33.87
N TRP A 333 16.69 -11.98 -32.61
CA TRP A 333 16.49 -10.62 -32.16
C TRP A 333 17.30 -10.35 -30.89
N VAL A 334 17.88 -9.16 -30.82
CA VAL A 334 18.73 -8.71 -29.70
C VAL A 334 18.57 -7.21 -29.57
N LYS A 335 18.46 -6.70 -28.34
CA LYS A 335 18.50 -5.25 -28.07
C LYS A 335 19.92 -4.72 -28.16
N VAL A 336 20.07 -3.47 -28.63
CA VAL A 336 21.39 -2.83 -28.84
C VAL A 336 22.24 -2.86 -27.57
N HIS A 337 21.66 -2.66 -26.38
CA HIS A 337 22.43 -2.69 -25.13
C HIS A 337 23.08 -4.04 -24.82
N ARG A 338 22.60 -5.14 -25.39
CA ARG A 338 23.22 -6.48 -25.25
C ARG A 338 24.37 -6.74 -26.21
N LEU A 339 24.56 -5.87 -27.21
CA LEU A 339 25.71 -5.95 -28.09
C LEU A 339 27.00 -5.57 -27.33
N PRO A 340 28.16 -6.14 -27.71
CA PRO A 340 29.42 -5.81 -27.08
C PRO A 340 29.76 -4.31 -27.26
N LEU A 341 30.02 -3.65 -26.13
CA LEU A 341 30.52 -2.29 -26.13
C LEU A 341 31.97 -2.30 -26.64
N GLY A 342 32.30 -1.42 -27.57
CA GLY A 342 33.60 -1.26 -28.11
C GLY A 342 33.97 0.21 -28.32
N ASN A 343 35.22 0.50 -28.53
CA ASN A 343 35.72 1.80 -29.03
C ASN A 343 35.90 1.75 -30.54
N ARG A 344 36.24 2.88 -31.17
CA ARG A 344 36.47 2.97 -32.63
C ARG A 344 37.48 1.98 -33.17
N THR A 345 38.56 1.73 -32.43
CA THR A 345 39.71 0.89 -32.85
C THR A 345 39.51 -0.59 -32.51
N SER A 346 38.54 -0.94 -31.64
CA SER A 346 38.29 -2.34 -31.28
C SER A 346 37.70 -3.13 -32.46
N LYS A 347 38.00 -4.43 -32.54
CA LYS A 347 37.48 -5.33 -33.59
C LYS A 347 36.03 -5.76 -33.32
N GLY A 348 35.49 -5.56 -32.09
CA GLY A 348 34.21 -6.12 -31.66
C GLY A 348 34.29 -7.60 -31.30
N LYS A 349 33.14 -8.28 -31.21
CA LYS A 349 33.04 -9.72 -30.97
C LYS A 349 32.30 -10.42 -32.10
N ALA A 350 32.63 -11.67 -32.33
CA ALA A 350 31.92 -12.47 -33.33
C ALA A 350 30.41 -12.55 -32.98
N ILE A 351 29.56 -12.31 -33.95
CA ILE A 351 28.10 -12.29 -33.79
C ILE A 351 27.57 -13.66 -33.32
N ALA A 352 28.28 -14.75 -33.67
CA ALA A 352 27.96 -16.10 -33.18
C ALA A 352 28.02 -16.23 -31.65
N ASN A 353 28.78 -15.36 -30.96
CA ASN A 353 28.82 -15.30 -29.50
C ASN A 353 27.67 -14.50 -28.89
N VAL A 354 26.95 -13.73 -29.70
CA VAL A 354 25.77 -12.95 -29.29
C VAL A 354 24.49 -13.66 -29.67
N LEU A 355 24.46 -14.26 -30.86
CA LEU A 355 23.36 -15.05 -31.40
C LEU A 355 23.78 -16.51 -31.41
N SER A 356 22.91 -17.42 -30.99
CA SER A 356 23.18 -18.86 -31.03
C SER A 356 23.11 -19.37 -32.50
N LEU A 357 24.05 -18.95 -33.31
CA LEU A 357 24.12 -19.36 -34.72
C LEU A 357 24.66 -20.80 -34.85
N SER A 358 24.10 -21.57 -35.77
CA SER A 358 24.62 -22.86 -36.12
C SER A 358 25.81 -22.76 -37.07
N ASN A 359 26.62 -23.83 -37.22
CA ASN A 359 27.73 -23.85 -38.17
C ASN A 359 27.23 -23.50 -39.57
N GLU A 360 28.00 -22.65 -40.27
CA GLU A 360 27.72 -22.11 -41.61
C GLU A 360 26.51 -21.17 -41.69
N GLU A 361 25.90 -20.78 -40.58
CA GLU A 361 24.84 -19.80 -40.56
C GLU A 361 25.44 -18.38 -40.52
N LYS A 362 25.05 -17.54 -41.48
CA LYS A 362 25.53 -16.17 -41.60
C LYS A 362 24.37 -15.18 -41.58
N VAL A 363 24.54 -14.07 -40.93
CA VAL A 363 23.61 -12.94 -40.98
C VAL A 363 23.64 -12.30 -42.36
N ARG A 364 22.49 -12.05 -42.96
CA ARG A 364 22.33 -11.46 -44.28
C ARG A 364 21.70 -10.08 -44.27
N ALA A 365 20.85 -9.80 -43.29
CA ALA A 365 20.21 -8.51 -43.14
C ALA A 365 19.97 -8.20 -41.67
N ILE A 366 20.01 -6.91 -41.32
CA ILE A 366 19.66 -6.39 -40.01
C ILE A 366 18.55 -5.35 -40.20
N LEU A 367 17.54 -5.43 -39.39
CA LEU A 367 16.43 -4.48 -39.32
C LEU A 367 16.32 -3.89 -37.94
N GLN A 368 16.20 -2.59 -37.83
CA GLN A 368 15.95 -1.87 -36.58
C GLN A 368 14.44 -1.76 -36.33
N VAL A 369 14.01 -2.06 -35.10
CA VAL A 369 12.62 -1.94 -34.69
C VAL A 369 12.57 -1.28 -33.33
N ASP A 370 12.07 -0.05 -33.25
CA ASP A 370 11.93 0.67 -32.00
C ASP A 370 10.66 0.23 -31.25
N LYS A 371 9.57 -0.02 -31.99
CA LYS A 371 8.30 -0.53 -31.43
C LYS A 371 7.67 -1.51 -32.40
N PHE A 372 7.16 -2.61 -31.86
CA PHE A 372 6.29 -3.52 -32.63
C PHE A 372 4.90 -2.87 -32.74
N ASP A 373 4.43 -2.72 -33.97
CA ASP A 373 3.16 -2.11 -34.33
C ASP A 373 2.37 -3.10 -35.21
N GLU A 374 1.11 -3.38 -34.84
CA GLU A 374 0.25 -4.30 -35.57
C GLU A 374 0.02 -3.89 -37.03
N ASN A 375 0.24 -2.62 -37.36
CA ASN A 375 0.07 -2.09 -38.73
C ASN A 375 1.36 -2.12 -39.55
N ARG A 376 2.49 -2.60 -38.99
CA ARG A 376 3.77 -2.72 -39.69
C ARG A 376 4.07 -4.18 -40.00
N PHE A 377 4.65 -4.39 -41.17
CA PHE A 377 4.94 -5.71 -41.68
C PHE A 377 6.39 -5.79 -42.17
N VAL A 378 7.02 -6.94 -41.96
CA VAL A 378 8.31 -7.25 -42.56
C VAL A 378 8.05 -7.97 -43.88
N VAL A 379 8.58 -7.41 -44.98
CA VAL A 379 8.52 -8.00 -46.30
C VAL A 379 9.90 -8.57 -46.64
N MET A 380 9.98 -9.82 -46.96
CA MET A 380 11.20 -10.54 -47.32
C MET A 380 11.11 -10.99 -48.77
N LEU A 381 12.18 -10.74 -49.52
CA LEU A 381 12.35 -11.21 -50.90
C LEU A 381 13.59 -12.08 -50.98
N THR A 382 13.43 -13.30 -51.47
CA THR A 382 14.54 -14.22 -51.67
C THR A 382 15.20 -14.03 -53.06
N GLU A 383 16.46 -14.46 -53.22
CA GLU A 383 17.15 -14.47 -54.50
C GLU A 383 16.39 -15.19 -55.62
N LYS A 384 15.61 -16.19 -55.25
CA LYS A 384 14.72 -16.97 -56.16
C LYS A 384 13.40 -16.29 -56.47
N GLY A 385 13.22 -15.03 -56.11
CA GLY A 385 12.00 -14.24 -56.38
C GLY A 385 10.80 -14.60 -55.48
N ILE A 386 10.99 -15.34 -54.38
CA ILE A 386 9.90 -15.62 -53.45
C ILE A 386 9.72 -14.48 -52.48
N ILE A 387 8.51 -13.92 -52.43
CA ILE A 387 8.12 -12.84 -51.54
C ILE A 387 7.29 -13.37 -50.35
N LYS A 388 7.60 -12.91 -49.13
CA LYS A 388 6.84 -13.21 -47.93
C LYS A 388 6.60 -11.94 -47.14
N LYS A 389 5.35 -11.71 -46.72
CA LYS A 389 4.94 -10.65 -45.79
C LYS A 389 4.60 -11.30 -44.44
N THR A 390 5.16 -10.78 -43.36
CA THR A 390 4.93 -11.24 -41.99
C THR A 390 4.61 -10.06 -41.11
N GLY A 391 3.57 -10.16 -40.28
CA GLY A 391 3.24 -9.15 -39.26
C GLY A 391 4.06 -9.33 -38.01
#